data_40fbb87d61fa74dd9c12941550bda5b6
#
_entry.id   40fbb87d61fa74dd9c12941550bda5b6
#
_cell.length_a   1.000
_cell.length_b   1.000
_cell.length_c   1.000
_cell.angle_alpha   90.00
_cell.angle_beta   90.00
_cell.angle_gamma   90.00
#
_symmetry.space_group_name_H-M   'P 1'
#
loop_
_entity.id
_entity.type
_entity.pdbx_description
1 polymer ?
#
loop_
_entity_poly.entity_id
_entity_poly.type
_entity_poly.pdbx_seq_one_letter_code
_entity_poly.pdbx_strand_id
1 'polypeptide(L)'
;EKPRTYDLLFALYFVMCLEIQLRRSGTLQGMVAALNRIFHSTKVTIASMPGFLGLLPSMGGARFSAPIVEQACKGHEVPAESKAAINFWFRHIFEFCNPIIPGMLLACGIVGIHISDLAVHLFWLTVFAYAAGWFILVRPLKIHEPERTPMSSEDRRKYALDITLAFLPIFANIFLMIAFGLP
;
A
#
# COMPACT_ATOMS: atom_id res chain seq x y z
N GLU A 1 -13.32 -29.37 8.21
CA GLU A 1 -13.08 -28.02 8.80
C GLU A 1 -11.60 -27.76 9.16
N LYS A 2 -10.79 -28.78 9.49
CA LYS A 2 -9.37 -28.60 9.85
C LYS A 2 -8.42 -28.18 8.70
N PRO A 3 -8.57 -28.63 7.43
CA PRO A 3 -7.66 -28.24 6.35
C PRO A 3 -7.61 -26.73 6.12
N ARG A 4 -8.76 -26.06 6.08
CA ARG A 4 -8.85 -24.60 5.82
C ARG A 4 -8.15 -23.74 6.87
N THR A 5 -8.11 -24.19 8.13
CA THR A 5 -7.43 -23.45 9.20
C THR A 5 -5.92 -23.48 9.01
N TYR A 6 -5.36 -24.62 8.59
CA TYR A 6 -3.93 -24.75 8.31
C TYR A 6 -3.54 -23.95 7.07
N ASP A 7 -4.34 -23.98 6.01
CA ASP A 7 -4.09 -23.19 4.80
C ASP A 7 -4.03 -21.69 5.12
N LEU A 8 -4.96 -21.20 5.94
CA LEU A 8 -4.96 -19.81 6.39
C LEU A 8 -3.72 -19.47 7.25
N LEU A 9 -3.33 -20.35 8.17
CA LEU A 9 -2.15 -20.16 9.00
C LEU A 9 -0.87 -20.13 8.16
N PHE A 10 -0.74 -21.04 7.19
CA PHE A 10 0.40 -21.05 6.28
C PHE A 10 0.43 -19.81 5.39
N ALA A 11 -0.70 -19.41 4.83
CA ALA A 11 -0.79 -18.18 4.04
C ALA A 11 -0.35 -16.96 4.84
N LEU A 12 -0.84 -16.79 6.07
CA LEU A 12 -0.44 -15.72 6.99
C LEU A 12 1.05 -15.78 7.31
N TYR A 13 1.59 -16.95 7.59
CA TYR A 13 3.00 -17.13 7.88
C TYR A 13 3.88 -16.69 6.70
N PHE A 14 3.58 -17.15 5.47
CA PHE A 14 4.36 -16.79 4.31
C PHE A 14 4.25 -15.30 3.95
N VAL A 15 3.09 -14.70 4.11
CA VAL A 15 2.90 -13.26 3.91
C VAL A 15 3.71 -12.45 4.92
N MET A 16 3.74 -12.85 6.18
CA MET A 16 4.60 -12.23 7.20
C MET A 16 6.09 -12.40 6.89
N CYS A 17 6.50 -13.58 6.42
CA CYS A 17 7.88 -13.82 5.98
C CYS A 17 8.26 -12.90 4.81
N LEU A 18 7.38 -12.75 3.82
CA LEU A 18 7.57 -11.83 2.70
C LEU A 18 7.74 -10.39 3.18
N GLU A 19 6.88 -9.92 4.08
CA GLU A 19 6.98 -8.58 4.66
C GLU A 19 8.34 -8.36 5.35
N ILE A 20 8.74 -9.30 6.20
CA ILE A 20 10.02 -9.22 6.92
C ILE A 20 11.19 -9.17 5.91
N GLN A 21 11.12 -9.95 4.85
CA GLN A 21 12.15 -10.01 3.83
C GLN A 21 12.24 -8.72 3.02
N LEU A 22 11.11 -8.14 2.60
CA LEU A 22 11.06 -6.85 1.93
C LEU A 22 11.61 -5.70 2.79
N ARG A 23 11.41 -5.78 4.11
CA ARG A 23 11.98 -4.81 5.07
C ARG A 23 13.49 -4.98 5.23
N ARG A 24 13.94 -6.23 5.46
CA ARG A 24 15.37 -6.51 5.73
C ARG A 24 16.26 -6.33 4.51
N SER A 25 15.74 -6.58 3.32
CA SER A 25 16.47 -6.38 2.05
C SER A 25 16.66 -4.91 1.68
N GLY A 26 16.00 -3.98 2.36
CA GLY A 26 16.01 -2.57 1.97
C GLY A 26 15.14 -2.25 0.75
N THR A 27 14.47 -3.25 0.16
CA THR A 27 13.61 -3.08 -1.02
C THR A 27 12.48 -2.09 -0.74
N LEU A 28 11.90 -2.17 0.46
CA LEU A 28 10.83 -1.26 0.87
C LEU A 28 11.31 0.19 0.94
N GLN A 29 12.50 0.44 1.49
CA GLN A 29 13.10 1.77 1.57
C GLN A 29 13.49 2.31 0.19
N GLY A 30 14.06 1.45 -0.66
CA GLY A 30 14.37 1.78 -2.06
C GLY A 30 13.14 2.20 -2.84
N MET A 31 12.04 1.47 -2.68
CA MET A 31 10.76 1.78 -3.29
C MET A 31 10.17 3.11 -2.80
N VAL A 32 10.23 3.38 -1.49
CA VAL A 32 9.81 4.66 -0.91
C VAL A 32 10.61 5.81 -1.54
N ALA A 33 11.92 5.68 -1.61
CA ALA A 33 12.79 6.68 -2.24
C ALA A 33 12.48 6.86 -3.73
N ALA A 34 12.21 5.77 -4.45
CA ALA A 34 11.85 5.79 -5.86
C ALA A 34 10.52 6.51 -6.12
N LEU A 35 9.50 6.19 -5.33
CA LEU A 35 8.18 6.84 -5.45
C LEU A 35 8.24 8.33 -5.11
N ASN A 36 8.98 8.72 -4.07
CA ASN A 36 9.21 10.12 -3.73
C ASN A 36 9.84 10.90 -4.89
N ARG A 37 10.78 10.29 -5.60
CA ARG A 37 11.45 10.93 -6.74
C ARG A 37 10.60 10.94 -8.01
N ILE A 38 9.78 9.90 -8.24
CA ILE A 38 8.93 9.81 -9.43
C ILE A 38 7.77 10.79 -9.36
N PHE A 39 7.10 10.87 -8.22
CA PHE A 39 5.92 11.73 -8.10
C PHE A 39 6.25 13.20 -8.01
N HIS A 40 7.46 13.58 -7.59
CA HIS A 40 7.91 14.98 -7.47
C HIS A 40 6.90 15.89 -6.77
N SER A 41 6.03 15.31 -5.95
CA SER A 41 4.96 15.98 -5.23
C SER A 41 4.83 15.40 -3.84
N THR A 42 5.06 16.23 -2.86
CA THR A 42 4.90 15.88 -1.44
C THR A 42 3.48 15.40 -1.16
N LYS A 43 2.47 16.07 -1.75
CA LYS A 43 1.05 15.69 -1.59
C LYS A 43 0.78 14.28 -2.12
N VAL A 44 1.28 13.96 -3.31
CA VAL A 44 1.12 12.62 -3.88
C VAL A 44 1.85 11.59 -3.05
N THR A 45 3.04 11.91 -2.58
CA THR A 45 3.85 11.03 -1.76
C THR A 45 3.15 10.65 -0.45
N ILE A 46 2.66 11.64 0.31
CA ILE A 46 2.01 11.38 1.61
C ILE A 46 0.69 10.62 1.48
N ALA A 47 0.02 10.70 0.34
CA ALA A 47 -1.17 9.90 0.05
C ALA A 47 -0.82 8.49 -0.45
N SER A 48 0.09 8.38 -1.42
CA SER A 48 0.38 7.12 -2.10
C SER A 48 1.19 6.15 -1.24
N MET A 49 2.12 6.67 -0.42
CA MET A 49 3.00 5.83 0.38
C MET A 49 2.30 4.99 1.44
N PRO A 50 1.45 5.56 2.29
CA PRO A 50 0.67 4.75 3.23
C PRO A 50 -0.24 3.78 2.50
N GLY A 51 -0.90 4.22 1.41
CA GLY A 51 -1.75 3.36 0.60
C GLY A 51 -1.00 2.17 0.03
N PHE A 52 0.18 2.42 -0.54
CA PHE A 52 1.03 1.36 -1.05
C PHE A 52 1.41 0.34 0.03
N LEU A 53 1.85 0.83 1.21
CA LEU A 53 2.14 -0.04 2.34
C LEU A 53 0.87 -0.76 2.85
N GLY A 54 -0.32 -0.22 2.54
CA GLY A 54 -1.63 -0.81 2.81
C GLY A 54 -1.91 -2.08 2.02
N LEU A 55 -1.24 -2.27 0.87
CA LEU A 55 -1.33 -3.52 0.12
C LEU A 55 -0.62 -4.68 0.82
N LEU A 56 0.34 -4.37 1.70
CA LEU A 56 1.06 -5.39 2.45
C LEU A 56 0.33 -5.66 3.77
N PRO A 57 -0.10 -6.90 4.04
CA PRO A 57 -0.66 -7.28 5.32
C PRO A 57 0.46 -7.23 6.37
N SER A 58 0.44 -6.19 7.19
CA SER A 58 1.46 -6.01 8.22
C SER A 58 0.86 -5.85 9.60
N MET A 59 1.47 -6.50 10.59
CA MET A 59 1.04 -6.40 12.00
C MET A 59 1.27 -5.02 12.61
N GLY A 60 2.12 -4.20 11.99
CA GLY A 60 2.41 -2.84 12.46
C GLY A 60 1.47 -1.76 11.95
N GLY A 61 0.65 -2.07 10.93
CA GLY A 61 -0.33 -1.14 10.37
C GLY A 61 0.25 0.23 10.04
N ALA A 62 -0.48 1.29 10.41
CA ALA A 62 -0.10 2.67 10.17
C ALA A 62 1.18 3.12 10.90
N ARG A 63 1.65 2.40 11.93
CA ARG A 63 2.90 2.73 12.63
C ARG A 63 4.11 2.66 11.71
N PHE A 64 4.09 1.80 10.69
CA PHE A 64 5.21 1.65 9.77
C PHE A 64 5.25 2.71 8.68
N SER A 65 4.11 3.23 8.28
CA SER A 65 4.03 4.30 7.29
C SER A 65 4.16 5.69 7.92
N ALA A 66 3.92 5.86 9.23
CA ALA A 66 4.00 7.13 9.92
C ALA A 66 5.36 7.84 9.77
N PRO A 67 6.51 7.20 9.96
CA PRO A 67 7.82 7.86 9.76
C PRO A 67 8.03 8.36 8.34
N ILE A 68 7.42 7.71 7.35
CA ILE A 68 7.54 8.08 5.93
C ILE A 68 6.76 9.35 5.66
N VAL A 69 5.52 9.43 6.16
CA VAL A 69 4.70 10.65 6.07
C VAL A 69 5.38 11.80 6.81
N GLU A 70 5.92 11.54 8.01
CA GLU A 70 6.67 12.53 8.78
C GLU A 70 7.87 13.05 8.00
N GLN A 71 8.66 12.15 7.40
CA GLN A 71 9.83 12.54 6.62
C GLN A 71 9.45 13.31 5.34
N ALA A 72 8.38 12.92 4.65
CA ALA A 72 7.89 13.62 3.47
C ALA A 72 7.36 15.02 3.79
N CYS A 73 6.85 15.22 5.00
CA CYS A 73 6.38 16.53 5.47
C CYS A 73 7.47 17.42 6.06
N LYS A 74 8.74 16.97 6.14
CA LYS A 74 9.83 17.81 6.65
C LYS A 74 9.98 19.09 5.82
N GLY A 75 10.09 20.22 6.53
CA GLY A 75 10.16 21.54 5.88
C GLY A 75 8.81 22.13 5.51
N HIS A 76 7.71 21.45 5.81
CA HIS A 76 6.35 21.95 5.58
C HIS A 76 5.57 22.04 6.89
N GLU A 77 4.79 23.08 7.05
CA GLU A 77 3.92 23.29 8.22
C GLU A 77 2.65 22.44 8.09
N VAL A 78 2.80 21.12 8.29
CA VAL A 78 1.66 20.20 8.32
C VAL A 78 1.40 19.78 9.76
N PRO A 79 0.18 20.03 10.31
CA PRO A 79 -0.18 19.64 11.67
C PRO A 79 -0.01 18.14 11.92
N ALA A 80 0.36 17.75 13.13
CA ALA A 80 0.56 16.34 13.48
C ALA A 80 -0.71 15.50 13.28
N GLU A 81 -1.88 16.07 13.59
CA GLU A 81 -3.19 15.46 13.41
C GLU A 81 -3.47 15.18 11.94
N SER A 82 -3.12 16.12 11.05
CA SER A 82 -3.29 15.94 9.59
C SER A 82 -2.37 14.84 9.07
N LYS A 83 -1.11 14.79 9.51
CA LYS A 83 -0.18 13.71 9.18
C LYS A 83 -0.71 12.35 9.62
N ALA A 84 -1.21 12.27 10.86
CA ALA A 84 -1.79 11.05 11.41
C ALA A 84 -3.05 10.62 10.66
N ALA A 85 -3.96 11.55 10.38
CA ALA A 85 -5.18 11.29 9.62
C ALA A 85 -4.89 10.79 8.19
N ILE A 86 -3.97 11.45 7.46
CA ILE A 86 -3.54 11.04 6.12
C ILE A 86 -2.93 9.64 6.16
N ASN A 87 -1.99 9.42 7.08
CA ASN A 87 -1.34 8.13 7.22
C ASN A 87 -2.34 7.01 7.49
N PHE A 88 -3.26 7.22 8.44
CA PHE A 88 -4.26 6.23 8.80
C PHE A 88 -5.24 5.99 7.65
N TRP A 89 -5.79 7.04 7.06
CA TRP A 89 -6.77 6.95 5.99
C TRP A 89 -6.23 6.19 4.78
N PHE A 90 -5.12 6.65 4.21
CA PHE A 90 -4.58 6.04 3.00
C PHE A 90 -3.99 4.64 3.23
N ARG A 91 -3.55 4.34 4.46
CA ARG A 91 -3.05 3.00 4.82
C ARG A 91 -4.14 1.92 4.73
N HIS A 92 -5.40 2.29 4.92
CA HIS A 92 -6.52 1.36 5.03
C HIS A 92 -7.46 1.34 3.80
N ILE A 93 -7.22 2.18 2.79
CA ILE A 93 -8.09 2.26 1.60
C ILE A 93 -8.17 0.95 0.81
N PHE A 94 -7.12 0.14 0.81
CA PHE A 94 -7.08 -1.13 0.11
C PHE A 94 -7.71 -2.29 0.88
N GLU A 95 -8.09 -2.10 2.13
CA GLU A 95 -8.76 -3.14 2.93
C GLU A 95 -10.09 -3.58 2.35
N PHE A 96 -10.72 -2.75 1.54
CA PHE A 96 -11.98 -3.08 0.86
C PHE A 96 -11.83 -4.10 -0.28
N CYS A 97 -10.67 -4.15 -0.93
CA CYS A 97 -10.48 -4.96 -2.14
C CYS A 97 -9.20 -5.80 -2.15
N ASN A 98 -8.41 -5.76 -1.09
CA ASN A 98 -7.17 -6.51 -1.04
C ASN A 98 -7.42 -7.98 -0.65
N PRO A 99 -7.26 -8.94 -1.59
CA PRO A 99 -7.58 -10.35 -1.33
C PRO A 99 -6.60 -11.03 -0.37
N ILE A 100 -5.48 -10.39 -0.02
CA ILE A 100 -4.46 -10.95 0.87
C ILE A 100 -4.79 -10.66 2.34
N ILE A 101 -5.78 -9.80 2.62
CA ILE A 101 -6.13 -9.46 4.00
C ILE A 101 -6.88 -10.62 4.67
N PRO A 102 -6.38 -11.11 5.82
CA PRO A 102 -6.96 -12.27 6.48
C PRO A 102 -8.45 -12.14 6.82
N GLY A 103 -8.89 -10.94 7.19
CA GLY A 103 -10.29 -10.67 7.49
C GLY A 103 -11.20 -10.85 6.29
N MET A 104 -10.75 -10.45 5.10
CA MET A 104 -11.50 -10.64 3.85
C MET A 104 -11.57 -12.11 3.45
N LEU A 105 -10.45 -12.84 3.56
CA LEU A 105 -10.40 -14.28 3.32
C LEU A 105 -11.34 -15.04 4.26
N LEU A 106 -11.33 -14.69 5.54
CA LEU A 106 -12.22 -15.31 6.53
C LEU A 106 -13.69 -15.01 6.24
N ALA A 107 -14.03 -13.77 5.94
CA ALA A 107 -15.40 -13.36 5.59
C ALA A 107 -15.91 -14.12 4.36
N CYS A 108 -15.13 -14.21 3.30
CA CYS A 108 -15.46 -14.99 2.10
C CYS A 108 -15.65 -16.47 2.42
N GLY A 109 -14.79 -17.03 3.26
CA GLY A 109 -14.90 -18.43 3.69
C GLY A 109 -16.16 -18.72 4.50
N ILE A 110 -16.64 -17.78 5.32
CA ILE A 110 -17.88 -17.91 6.10
C ILE A 110 -19.11 -17.79 5.20
N VAL A 111 -19.12 -16.79 4.31
CA VAL A 111 -20.28 -16.49 3.44
C VAL A 111 -20.34 -17.44 2.24
N GLY A 112 -19.24 -18.08 1.87
CA GLY A 112 -19.19 -19.01 0.73
C GLY A 112 -19.11 -18.33 -0.64
N ILE A 113 -18.53 -17.10 -0.71
CA ILE A 113 -18.30 -16.37 -1.95
C ILE A 113 -16.82 -16.40 -2.34
N HIS A 114 -16.53 -16.26 -3.64
CA HIS A 114 -15.16 -16.16 -4.10
C HIS A 114 -14.55 -14.79 -3.74
N ILE A 115 -13.31 -14.81 -3.28
CA ILE A 115 -12.61 -13.59 -2.88
C ILE A 115 -12.40 -12.63 -4.06
N SER A 116 -12.19 -13.17 -5.27
CA SER A 116 -12.09 -12.39 -6.50
C SER A 116 -13.34 -11.57 -6.78
N ASP A 117 -14.53 -12.19 -6.60
CA ASP A 117 -15.81 -11.53 -6.83
C ASP A 117 -16.01 -10.38 -5.82
N LEU A 118 -15.73 -10.64 -4.56
CA LEU A 118 -15.82 -9.62 -3.53
C LEU A 118 -14.84 -8.47 -3.80
N ALA A 119 -13.58 -8.77 -4.10
CA ALA A 119 -12.55 -7.77 -4.35
C ALA A 119 -12.90 -6.87 -5.54
N VAL A 120 -13.39 -7.43 -6.65
CA VAL A 120 -13.81 -6.66 -7.84
C VAL A 120 -14.99 -5.76 -7.52
N HIS A 121 -16.01 -6.28 -6.82
CA HIS A 121 -17.19 -5.48 -6.46
C HIS A 121 -16.88 -4.36 -5.47
N LEU A 122 -15.95 -4.57 -4.55
CA LEU A 122 -15.56 -3.56 -3.55
C LEU A 122 -14.45 -2.61 -4.02
N PHE A 123 -13.86 -2.86 -5.19
CA PHE A 123 -12.79 -2.00 -5.73
C PHE A 123 -13.21 -0.52 -5.83
N TRP A 124 -14.47 -0.26 -6.19
CA TRP A 124 -15.00 1.10 -6.29
C TRP A 124 -15.00 1.85 -4.96
N LEU A 125 -15.14 1.14 -3.84
CA LEU A 125 -15.02 1.75 -2.51
C LEU A 125 -13.59 2.26 -2.26
N THR A 126 -12.58 1.52 -2.71
CA THR A 126 -11.18 1.95 -2.65
C THR A 126 -10.96 3.21 -3.47
N VAL A 127 -11.46 3.26 -4.71
CA VAL A 127 -11.36 4.45 -5.57
C VAL A 127 -12.05 5.65 -4.92
N PHE A 128 -13.26 5.46 -4.41
CA PHE A 128 -14.01 6.52 -3.73
C PHE A 128 -13.31 6.99 -2.45
N ALA A 129 -12.81 6.05 -1.63
CA ALA A 129 -12.09 6.37 -0.41
C ALA A 129 -10.79 7.13 -0.70
N TYR A 130 -10.07 6.75 -1.76
CA TYR A 130 -8.89 7.50 -2.21
C TYR A 130 -9.24 8.93 -2.60
N ALA A 131 -10.26 9.10 -3.44
CA ALA A 131 -10.72 10.42 -3.87
C ALA A 131 -11.19 11.27 -2.68
N ALA A 132 -12.00 10.71 -1.78
CA ALA A 132 -12.47 11.40 -0.59
C ALA A 132 -11.30 11.86 0.31
N GLY A 133 -10.36 10.96 0.60
CA GLY A 133 -9.15 11.28 1.37
C GLY A 133 -8.30 12.37 0.69
N TRP A 134 -8.17 12.31 -0.63
CA TRP A 134 -7.44 13.32 -1.38
C TRP A 134 -8.08 14.71 -1.24
N PHE A 135 -9.39 14.82 -1.48
CA PHE A 135 -10.08 16.10 -1.44
C PHE A 135 -10.23 16.67 -0.02
N ILE A 136 -10.42 15.82 0.98
CA ILE A 136 -10.68 16.24 2.35
C ILE A 136 -9.38 16.48 3.13
N LEU A 137 -8.39 15.56 3.01
CA LEU A 137 -7.20 15.58 3.86
C LEU A 137 -5.97 16.18 3.18
N VAL A 138 -5.75 15.90 1.89
CA VAL A 138 -4.50 16.25 1.21
C VAL A 138 -4.58 17.58 0.47
N ARG A 139 -5.66 17.79 -0.30
CA ARG A 139 -5.83 18.98 -1.13
C ARG A 139 -5.77 20.28 -0.34
N PRO A 140 -6.37 20.41 0.88
CA PRO A 140 -6.37 21.64 1.65
C PRO A 140 -4.99 22.03 2.20
N LEU A 141 -4.03 21.10 2.25
CA LEU A 141 -2.70 21.36 2.79
C LEU A 141 -1.96 22.39 1.95
N LYS A 142 -1.39 23.39 2.63
CA LYS A 142 -0.50 24.38 2.00
C LYS A 142 0.92 23.83 2.00
N ILE A 143 1.25 23.03 0.99
CA ILE A 143 2.57 22.45 0.79
C ILE A 143 3.20 23.13 -0.41
N HIS A 144 4.40 23.71 -0.22
CA HIS A 144 5.22 24.20 -1.31
C HIS A 144 5.93 23.00 -1.94
N GLU A 145 5.57 22.72 -3.20
CA GLU A 145 6.21 21.61 -3.91
C GLU A 145 7.66 21.98 -4.25
N PRO A 146 8.61 21.06 -4.09
CA PRO A 146 10.00 21.32 -4.42
C PRO A 146 10.18 21.58 -5.92
N GLU A 147 11.14 22.44 -6.27
CA GLU A 147 11.50 22.67 -7.67
C GLU A 147 11.89 21.35 -8.35
N ARG A 148 11.39 21.15 -9.56
CA ARG A 148 11.63 19.93 -10.34
C ARG A 148 13.10 19.87 -10.76
N THR A 149 13.89 19.05 -10.11
CA THR A 149 15.21 18.68 -10.64
C THR A 149 15.02 17.59 -11.70
N PRO A 150 15.47 17.78 -12.94
CA PRO A 150 15.35 16.78 -13.99
C PRO A 150 16.08 15.50 -13.57
N MET A 151 15.40 14.36 -13.67
CA MET A 151 15.95 13.07 -13.32
C MET A 151 16.77 12.53 -14.48
N SER A 152 17.98 12.02 -14.20
CA SER A 152 18.79 11.32 -15.19
C SER A 152 18.03 10.09 -15.72
N SER A 153 18.29 9.73 -16.99
CA SER A 153 17.71 8.51 -17.60
C SER A 153 18.16 7.24 -16.87
N GLU A 154 19.34 7.23 -16.30
CA GLU A 154 19.90 6.13 -15.53
C GLU A 154 19.19 5.98 -14.17
N ASP A 155 18.96 7.08 -13.47
CA ASP A 155 18.20 7.10 -12.22
C ASP A 155 16.77 6.63 -12.45
N ARG A 156 16.13 7.08 -13.54
CA ARG A 156 14.77 6.65 -13.91
C ARG A 156 14.68 5.15 -14.11
N ARG A 157 15.66 4.56 -14.79
CA ARG A 157 15.72 3.11 -15.02
C ARG A 157 15.90 2.34 -13.71
N LYS A 158 16.81 2.79 -12.84
CA LYS A 158 17.03 2.19 -11.52
C LYS A 158 15.77 2.23 -10.66
N TYR A 159 15.13 3.38 -10.55
CA TYR A 159 13.90 3.52 -9.76
C TYR A 159 12.72 2.73 -10.35
N ALA A 160 12.60 2.65 -11.67
CA ALA A 160 11.60 1.82 -12.31
C ALA A 160 11.84 0.33 -11.99
N LEU A 161 13.10 -0.10 -11.97
CA LEU A 161 13.45 -1.47 -11.60
C LEU A 161 13.12 -1.77 -10.13
N ASP A 162 13.48 -0.87 -9.22
CA ASP A 162 13.21 -1.02 -7.78
C ASP A 162 11.69 -1.11 -7.51
N ILE A 163 10.91 -0.28 -8.18
CA ILE A 163 9.43 -0.33 -8.10
C ILE A 163 8.93 -1.65 -8.67
N THR A 164 9.38 -2.03 -9.86
CA THR A 164 8.93 -3.28 -10.49
C THR A 164 9.23 -4.48 -9.61
N LEU A 165 10.44 -4.57 -9.06
CA LEU A 165 10.83 -5.67 -8.15
C LEU A 165 10.02 -5.69 -6.86
N ALA A 166 9.65 -4.53 -6.33
CA ALA A 166 8.83 -4.45 -5.12
C ALA A 166 7.36 -4.81 -5.37
N PHE A 167 6.82 -4.39 -6.52
CA PHE A 167 5.41 -4.62 -6.86
C PHE A 167 5.16 -5.98 -7.50
N LEU A 168 6.14 -6.52 -8.24
CA LEU A 168 5.98 -7.76 -9.00
C LEU A 168 5.45 -8.92 -8.17
N PRO A 169 5.98 -9.22 -6.96
CA PRO A 169 5.46 -10.33 -6.15
C PRO A 169 4.02 -10.11 -5.70
N ILE A 170 3.65 -8.86 -5.39
CA ILE A 170 2.31 -8.50 -4.91
C ILE A 170 1.30 -8.64 -6.04
N PHE A 171 1.57 -8.00 -7.17
CA PHE A 171 0.68 -8.07 -8.33
C PHE A 171 0.62 -9.46 -8.95
N ALA A 172 1.74 -10.19 -8.99
CA ALA A 172 1.75 -11.57 -9.44
C ALA A 172 0.87 -12.46 -8.57
N ASN A 173 0.92 -12.29 -7.25
CA ASN A 173 0.08 -13.04 -6.32
C ASN A 173 -1.40 -12.71 -6.52
N ILE A 174 -1.77 -11.43 -6.56
CA ILE A 174 -3.15 -10.98 -6.80
C ILE A 174 -3.64 -11.49 -8.17
N PHE A 175 -2.81 -11.39 -9.21
CA PHE A 175 -3.16 -11.87 -10.54
C PHE A 175 -3.38 -13.38 -10.56
N LEU A 176 -2.49 -14.17 -9.95
CA LEU A 176 -2.63 -15.61 -9.86
C LEU A 176 -3.90 -16.02 -9.10
N MET A 177 -4.22 -15.36 -7.98
CA MET A 177 -5.45 -15.60 -7.23
C MET A 177 -6.69 -15.35 -8.08
N ILE A 178 -6.72 -14.23 -8.81
CA ILE A 178 -7.88 -13.87 -9.65
C ILE A 178 -7.96 -14.75 -10.90
N ALA A 179 -6.84 -14.99 -11.60
CA ALA A 179 -6.82 -15.71 -12.87
C ALA A 179 -7.09 -17.21 -12.72
N PHE A 180 -6.64 -17.80 -11.63
CA PHE A 180 -6.77 -19.24 -11.38
C PHE A 180 -7.84 -19.58 -10.33
N GLY A 181 -8.55 -18.58 -9.79
CA GLY A 181 -9.56 -18.80 -8.76
C GLY A 181 -9.01 -19.49 -7.51
N LEU A 182 -7.73 -19.26 -7.22
CA LEU A 182 -7.08 -19.86 -6.05
C LEU A 182 -7.69 -19.26 -4.77
N PRO A 183 -7.93 -20.10 -3.76
CA PRO A 183 -8.48 -19.64 -2.49
C PRO A 183 -7.49 -18.76 -1.72
#